data_30702bd4b73af5aed4f5814748d46d87
#
_entry.id   30702bd4b73af5aed4f5814748d46d87
#
_cell.length_a   1.000
_cell.length_b   1.000
_cell.length_c   1.000
_cell.angle_alpha   90.00
_cell.angle_beta   90.00
_cell.angle_gamma   90.00
#
_symmetry.space_group_name_H-M   'P 1'
#
loop_
_entity.id
_entity.type
_entity.pdbx_description
1 polymer ?
#
loop_
_entity_poly.entity_id
_entity_poly.type
_entity_poly.pdbx_seq_one_letter_code
_entity_poly.pdbx_strand_id
1 'polypeptide(L)'
;MLQKINIQPGFNKQVTATGGEGQWVEGDYVRFRYGSPEKIGGWAQLGDVTLTGRTTAMHQFVNSSGIKYSALGTNRILYVYSGGAFYDITPLKATTTLTNAFTTTQSDATVTITFASDHNISQYDIIKLDNFTAITNSNFSSGDFDDEVFMVATVPTSTTITIEMGSNESGSGASTSGGIRVKHYYSIGPAVEESAAGFGLGVWGGTTAGAVSSTLDGALTSGSSSIVLDDSTGFPASGTVVIDDERIAYTSNTEGTGTLGGLTRGADNTTAASHSDAATVTNASDYTKWGASQTGDIVTAPGIWSLDNFGNKLIATIADGATFEWDSNATGATSTRATIVSGAPTATQFTLVSTPDRHLV
;
A
#
# COMPACT_ATOMS: atom_id res chain seq x y z
N MET A 1 -39.89 -30.83 -42.93
CA MET A 1 -40.08 -29.40 -43.25
C MET A 1 -39.16 -28.64 -42.30
N LEU A 2 -38.16 -27.90 -42.80
CA LEU A 2 -37.30 -27.05 -41.99
C LEU A 2 -38.00 -25.70 -41.83
N GLN A 3 -38.33 -25.34 -40.57
CA GLN A 3 -38.91 -24.04 -40.23
C GLN A 3 -37.83 -23.07 -39.77
N LYS A 4 -37.72 -21.92 -40.43
CA LYS A 4 -36.76 -20.88 -39.99
C LYS A 4 -37.33 -20.18 -38.76
N ILE A 5 -36.65 -20.33 -37.64
CA ILE A 5 -36.94 -19.59 -36.40
C ILE A 5 -36.21 -18.25 -36.51
N ASN A 6 -36.92 -17.15 -36.43
CA ASN A 6 -36.33 -15.82 -36.45
C ASN A 6 -36.38 -15.25 -35.00
N ILE A 7 -35.26 -15.26 -34.31
CA ILE A 7 -35.13 -14.73 -32.93
C ILE A 7 -34.45 -13.36 -33.03
N GLN A 8 -35.03 -12.35 -32.41
CA GLN A 8 -34.46 -10.99 -32.41
C GLN A 8 -33.16 -10.98 -31.55
N PRO A 9 -32.11 -10.30 -32.06
CA PRO A 9 -30.88 -10.13 -31.31
C PRO A 9 -31.10 -9.18 -30.12
N GLY A 10 -30.45 -9.47 -29.00
CA GLY A 10 -30.56 -8.70 -27.76
C GLY A 10 -31.34 -9.45 -26.68
N PHE A 11 -31.18 -9.02 -25.43
CA PHE A 11 -31.90 -9.56 -24.27
C PHE A 11 -33.01 -8.61 -23.85
N ASN A 12 -34.26 -9.07 -23.92
CA ASN A 12 -35.40 -8.31 -23.41
C ASN A 12 -35.71 -8.76 -21.96
N LYS A 13 -35.25 -8.01 -21.00
CA LYS A 13 -35.49 -8.30 -19.55
C LYS A 13 -36.81 -7.70 -19.04
N GLN A 14 -37.59 -7.01 -19.89
CA GLN A 14 -38.86 -6.39 -19.48
C GLN A 14 -40.06 -7.35 -19.62
N VAL A 15 -39.86 -8.52 -20.22
CA VAL A 15 -40.89 -9.53 -20.41
C VAL A 15 -40.59 -10.77 -19.60
N THR A 16 -41.64 -11.51 -19.22
CA THR A 16 -41.49 -12.82 -18.59
C THR A 16 -40.99 -13.85 -19.61
N ALA A 17 -40.42 -14.96 -19.18
CA ALA A 17 -39.95 -16.04 -20.05
C ALA A 17 -41.06 -16.54 -20.99
N THR A 18 -42.32 -16.55 -20.53
CA THR A 18 -43.49 -16.95 -21.34
C THR A 18 -43.96 -15.84 -22.29
N GLY A 19 -43.80 -14.57 -21.92
CA GLY A 19 -44.18 -13.42 -22.78
C GLY A 19 -43.10 -13.04 -23.79
N GLY A 20 -41.91 -13.62 -23.69
CA GLY A 20 -40.77 -13.36 -24.58
C GLY A 20 -40.60 -14.35 -25.72
N GLU A 21 -41.70 -14.94 -26.20
CA GLU A 21 -41.63 -15.88 -27.33
C GLU A 21 -41.00 -15.23 -28.57
N GLY A 22 -39.96 -15.86 -29.14
CA GLY A 22 -39.18 -15.29 -30.25
C GLY A 22 -38.12 -14.25 -29.84
N GLN A 23 -37.88 -14.06 -28.58
CA GLN A 23 -36.86 -13.17 -28.02
C GLN A 23 -35.94 -13.90 -27.04
N TRP A 24 -34.74 -13.36 -26.85
CA TRP A 24 -33.85 -13.79 -25.78
C TRP A 24 -34.23 -13.02 -24.50
N VAL A 25 -34.57 -13.70 -23.44
CA VAL A 25 -34.95 -13.06 -22.16
C VAL A 25 -33.82 -13.04 -21.15
N GLU A 26 -32.85 -13.95 -21.29
CA GLU A 26 -31.68 -14.04 -20.44
C GLU A 26 -30.48 -14.66 -21.18
N GLY A 27 -29.27 -14.36 -20.74
CA GLY A 27 -28.03 -14.96 -21.22
C GLY A 27 -26.81 -14.27 -20.62
N ASP A 28 -25.79 -15.10 -20.37
CA ASP A 28 -24.49 -14.68 -19.85
C ASP A 28 -23.38 -15.00 -20.84
N TYR A 29 -22.34 -14.13 -20.85
CA TYR A 29 -21.16 -14.32 -21.72
C TYR A 29 -21.45 -14.42 -23.21
N VAL A 30 -22.52 -13.76 -23.67
CA VAL A 30 -22.97 -13.75 -25.07
C VAL A 30 -23.02 -12.34 -25.59
N ARG A 31 -22.54 -12.13 -26.82
CA ARG A 31 -22.79 -10.93 -27.61
C ARG A 31 -23.56 -11.31 -28.90
N PHE A 32 -24.26 -10.34 -29.47
CA PHE A 32 -24.93 -10.52 -30.74
C PHE A 32 -24.09 -9.88 -31.84
N ARG A 33 -23.73 -10.67 -32.84
CA ARG A 33 -23.00 -10.22 -34.02
C ARG A 33 -23.71 -10.67 -35.26
N TYR A 34 -23.97 -9.75 -36.17
CA TYR A 34 -24.77 -10.00 -37.38
C TYR A 34 -26.12 -10.68 -37.12
N GLY A 35 -26.77 -10.33 -36.00
CA GLY A 35 -28.05 -10.90 -35.63
C GLY A 35 -28.00 -12.29 -34.95
N SER A 36 -26.86 -12.90 -34.86
CA SER A 36 -26.65 -14.21 -34.18
C SER A 36 -25.95 -14.06 -32.86
N PRO A 37 -26.35 -14.83 -31.81
CA PRO A 37 -25.61 -14.89 -30.57
C PRO A 37 -24.27 -15.59 -30.78
N GLU A 38 -23.19 -15.00 -30.28
CA GLU A 38 -21.89 -15.63 -30.23
C GLU A 38 -21.31 -15.52 -28.83
N LYS A 39 -20.54 -16.49 -28.43
CA LYS A 39 -19.89 -16.53 -27.14
C LYS A 39 -18.87 -15.38 -27.05
N ILE A 40 -18.92 -14.59 -25.99
CA ILE A 40 -17.85 -13.65 -25.68
C ILE A 40 -16.63 -14.48 -25.31
N GLY A 41 -15.50 -14.24 -25.98
CA GLY A 41 -14.23 -14.84 -25.60
C GLY A 41 -13.84 -14.50 -24.16
N GLY A 42 -13.01 -15.30 -23.53
CA GLY A 42 -12.44 -15.00 -22.22
C GLY A 42 -11.47 -13.79 -22.28
N TRP A 43 -11.03 -13.37 -21.12
CA TRP A 43 -9.99 -12.36 -21.00
C TRP A 43 -8.65 -12.98 -21.43
N ALA A 44 -7.90 -12.25 -22.23
CA ALA A 44 -6.52 -12.57 -22.51
C ALA A 44 -5.63 -11.53 -21.84
N GLN A 45 -4.51 -12.00 -21.27
CA GLN A 45 -3.52 -11.11 -20.70
C GLN A 45 -2.94 -10.21 -21.80
N LEU A 46 -2.82 -8.94 -21.53
CA LEU A 46 -2.18 -7.97 -22.44
C LEU A 46 -0.68 -7.94 -22.14
N GLY A 47 0.11 -8.59 -22.99
CA GLY A 47 1.56 -8.74 -22.81
C GLY A 47 1.93 -9.88 -21.84
N ASP A 48 3.22 -10.18 -21.77
CA ASP A 48 3.78 -11.32 -21.01
C ASP A 48 4.36 -10.91 -19.65
N VAL A 49 4.18 -9.63 -19.26
CA VAL A 49 4.80 -9.07 -18.05
C VAL A 49 3.77 -8.85 -16.97
N THR A 50 4.07 -9.31 -15.76
CA THR A 50 3.32 -8.92 -14.55
C THR A 50 3.79 -7.54 -14.09
N LEU A 51 2.85 -6.60 -13.95
CA LEU A 51 3.17 -5.26 -13.47
C LEU A 51 3.45 -5.28 -11.97
N THR A 52 4.44 -4.50 -11.55
CA THR A 52 4.75 -4.32 -10.13
C THR A 52 3.75 -3.38 -9.48
N GLY A 53 3.07 -3.86 -8.46
CA GLY A 53 2.06 -3.10 -7.70
C GLY A 53 0.65 -3.22 -8.26
N ARG A 54 -0.30 -2.61 -7.55
CA ARG A 54 -1.72 -2.56 -7.90
C ARG A 54 -2.00 -1.31 -8.73
N THR A 55 -2.59 -1.45 -9.91
CA THR A 55 -2.97 -0.30 -10.76
C THR A 55 -4.10 0.48 -10.12
N THR A 56 -3.90 1.78 -9.92
CA THR A 56 -4.85 2.72 -9.33
C THR A 56 -5.39 3.73 -10.34
N ALA A 57 -4.65 3.98 -11.42
CA ALA A 57 -5.06 4.90 -12.47
C ALA A 57 -4.63 4.41 -13.85
N MET A 58 -5.42 4.74 -14.86
CA MET A 58 -5.12 4.48 -16.26
C MET A 58 -5.56 5.65 -17.11
N HIS A 59 -4.71 6.07 -18.08
CA HIS A 59 -5.03 7.10 -19.03
C HIS A 59 -4.51 6.73 -20.42
N GLN A 60 -5.33 6.94 -21.44
CA GLN A 60 -4.98 6.63 -22.83
C GLN A 60 -4.89 7.91 -23.65
N PHE A 61 -3.85 8.05 -24.42
CA PHE A 61 -3.68 9.19 -25.32
C PHE A 61 -2.95 8.80 -26.62
N VAL A 62 -3.02 9.68 -27.60
CA VAL A 62 -2.32 9.55 -28.87
C VAL A 62 -1.44 10.77 -29.04
N ASN A 63 -0.18 10.58 -29.35
CA ASN A 63 0.73 11.70 -29.62
C ASN A 63 0.54 12.28 -31.03
N SER A 64 1.21 13.39 -31.33
CA SER A 64 1.12 14.05 -32.65
C SER A 64 1.65 13.19 -33.81
N SER A 65 2.44 12.17 -33.54
CA SER A 65 2.93 11.18 -34.51
C SER A 65 1.94 10.02 -34.73
N GLY A 66 0.77 10.02 -34.11
CA GLY A 66 -0.22 8.96 -34.20
C GLY A 66 0.06 7.71 -33.37
N ILE A 67 1.09 7.73 -32.52
CA ILE A 67 1.43 6.60 -31.66
C ILE A 67 0.48 6.60 -30.46
N LYS A 68 -0.07 5.43 -30.16
CA LYS A 68 -1.00 5.22 -29.05
C LYS A 68 -0.24 4.80 -27.81
N TYR A 69 -0.54 5.46 -26.70
CA TYR A 69 -0.01 5.17 -25.39
C TYR A 69 -1.13 4.90 -24.40
N SER A 70 -0.86 4.01 -23.46
CA SER A 70 -1.70 3.79 -22.28
C SER A 70 -0.79 3.94 -21.05
N ALA A 71 -1.00 5.00 -20.29
CA ALA A 71 -0.31 5.20 -19.02
C ALA A 71 -1.03 4.43 -17.92
N LEU A 72 -0.28 3.76 -17.05
CA LEU A 72 -0.79 2.97 -15.93
C LEU A 72 -0.01 3.36 -14.67
N GLY A 73 -0.70 3.99 -13.74
CA GLY A 73 -0.16 4.29 -12.41
C GLY A 73 -0.45 3.15 -11.44
N THR A 74 0.58 2.54 -10.89
CA THR A 74 0.43 1.58 -9.78
C THR A 74 0.82 2.25 -8.46
N ASN A 75 0.56 1.58 -7.34
CA ASN A 75 1.03 2.05 -6.04
C ASN A 75 2.56 1.94 -5.85
N ARG A 76 3.31 1.53 -6.87
CA ARG A 76 4.77 1.41 -6.82
C ARG A 76 5.47 2.03 -8.02
N ILE A 77 4.90 1.93 -9.22
CA ILE A 77 5.55 2.26 -10.48
C ILE A 77 4.56 2.94 -11.43
N LEU A 78 5.06 3.89 -12.20
CA LEU A 78 4.34 4.50 -13.32
C LEU A 78 4.82 3.85 -14.62
N TYR A 79 3.91 3.16 -15.31
CA TYR A 79 4.19 2.53 -16.60
C TYR A 79 3.56 3.29 -17.75
N VAL A 80 4.15 3.11 -18.91
CA VAL A 80 3.51 3.39 -20.19
C VAL A 80 3.52 2.13 -21.05
N TYR A 81 2.38 1.77 -21.61
CA TYR A 81 2.24 0.69 -22.59
C TYR A 81 2.20 1.27 -23.99
N SER A 82 3.04 0.77 -24.89
CA SER A 82 3.05 1.12 -26.30
C SER A 82 3.73 0.02 -27.13
N GLY A 83 3.26 -0.23 -28.33
CA GLY A 83 3.89 -1.18 -29.25
C GLY A 83 3.95 -2.64 -28.74
N GLY A 84 3.10 -3.02 -27.78
CA GLY A 84 3.07 -4.38 -27.24
C GLY A 84 3.90 -4.57 -25.96
N ALA A 85 4.61 -3.54 -25.47
CA ALA A 85 5.46 -3.63 -24.29
C ALA A 85 5.11 -2.56 -23.24
N PHE A 86 5.45 -2.86 -21.98
CA PHE A 86 5.37 -1.93 -20.85
C PHE A 86 6.74 -1.33 -20.58
N TYR A 87 6.77 -0.03 -20.35
CA TYR A 87 7.98 0.73 -20.05
C TYR A 87 7.82 1.44 -18.72
N ASP A 88 8.79 1.27 -17.82
CA ASP A 88 8.84 1.96 -16.54
C ASP A 88 9.34 3.40 -16.74
N ILE A 89 8.43 4.35 -16.58
CA ILE A 89 8.72 5.79 -16.69
C ILE A 89 8.66 6.50 -15.34
N THR A 90 8.66 5.76 -14.24
CA THR A 90 8.58 6.30 -12.87
C THR A 90 9.65 7.36 -12.64
N PRO A 91 9.32 8.54 -12.10
CA PRO A 91 10.28 9.58 -11.82
C PRO A 91 11.27 9.17 -10.73
N LEU A 92 12.54 9.52 -10.91
CA LEU A 92 13.59 9.24 -9.95
C LEU A 92 13.88 10.45 -9.07
N LYS A 93 13.98 10.23 -7.76
CA LYS A 93 14.44 11.20 -6.78
C LYS A 93 15.98 11.24 -6.73
N ALA A 94 16.61 10.07 -6.82
CA ALA A 94 18.06 9.92 -6.84
C ALA A 94 18.50 8.63 -7.54
N THR A 95 19.75 8.59 -7.97
CA THR A 95 20.43 7.38 -8.44
C THR A 95 21.83 7.34 -7.83
N THR A 96 22.17 6.27 -7.16
CA THR A 96 23.45 6.11 -6.47
C THR A 96 24.07 4.76 -6.84
N THR A 97 25.34 4.77 -7.24
CA THR A 97 26.11 3.54 -7.48
C THR A 97 26.97 3.26 -6.25
N LEU A 98 26.84 2.06 -5.72
CA LEU A 98 27.48 1.62 -4.50
C LEU A 98 28.47 0.48 -4.78
N THR A 99 29.54 0.44 -4.00
CA THR A 99 30.52 -0.66 -3.99
C THR A 99 30.68 -1.14 -2.55
N ASN A 100 30.89 -2.44 -2.37
CA ASN A 100 30.96 -3.05 -1.02
C ASN A 100 29.73 -2.69 -0.17
N ALA A 101 28.54 -2.78 -0.79
CA ALA A 101 27.32 -2.22 -0.24
C ALA A 101 26.51 -3.22 0.58
N PHE A 102 26.69 -4.52 0.36
CA PHE A 102 25.81 -5.51 0.93
C PHE A 102 26.37 -6.14 2.21
N THR A 103 25.47 -6.29 3.19
CA THR A 103 25.70 -7.14 4.36
C THR A 103 24.53 -8.13 4.43
N THR A 104 24.86 -9.43 4.49
CA THR A 104 23.90 -10.53 4.61
C THR A 104 24.25 -11.42 5.80
N THR A 105 23.28 -12.05 6.42
CA THR A 105 23.45 -12.97 7.55
C THR A 105 22.88 -14.32 7.19
N GLN A 106 23.57 -15.40 7.52
CA GLN A 106 23.12 -16.76 7.28
C GLN A 106 21.74 -17.01 7.93
N SER A 107 20.87 -17.66 7.20
CA SER A 107 19.50 -17.99 7.61
C SER A 107 18.58 -16.78 7.83
N ASP A 108 18.97 -15.59 7.31
CA ASP A 108 18.18 -14.36 7.35
C ASP A 108 17.79 -13.93 5.93
N ALA A 109 16.58 -13.45 5.74
CA ALA A 109 16.10 -12.89 4.47
C ALA A 109 16.42 -11.39 4.36
N THR A 110 16.83 -10.76 5.44
CA THR A 110 17.13 -9.32 5.48
C THR A 110 18.48 -9.02 4.87
N VAL A 111 18.51 -8.17 3.87
CA VAL A 111 19.74 -7.67 3.26
C VAL A 111 19.92 -6.20 3.61
N THR A 112 21.06 -5.86 4.21
CA THR A 112 21.43 -4.47 4.49
C THR A 112 22.22 -3.89 3.33
N ILE A 113 21.82 -2.70 2.87
CA ILE A 113 22.52 -1.91 1.84
C ILE A 113 23.12 -0.68 2.52
N THR A 114 24.44 -0.51 2.38
CA THR A 114 25.21 0.58 2.98
C THR A 114 25.59 1.60 1.92
N PHE A 115 25.31 2.87 2.19
CA PHE A 115 25.65 4.03 1.38
C PHE A 115 26.91 4.71 1.92
N ALA A 116 27.66 5.37 1.04
CA ALA A 116 28.85 6.13 1.42
C ALA A 116 28.52 7.46 2.13
N SER A 117 27.31 7.94 2.00
CA SER A 117 26.78 9.20 2.60
C SER A 117 25.28 9.08 2.85
N ASP A 118 24.70 10.08 3.50
CA ASP A 118 23.26 10.14 3.76
C ASP A 118 22.45 9.95 2.47
N HIS A 119 21.53 8.97 2.50
CA HIS A 119 20.75 8.54 1.32
C HIS A 119 19.40 9.23 1.17
N ASN A 120 18.86 9.87 2.21
CA ASN A 120 17.53 10.52 2.23
C ASN A 120 16.39 9.59 1.75
N ILE A 121 16.51 8.30 1.98
CA ILE A 121 15.49 7.28 1.74
C ILE A 121 14.75 7.05 3.06
N SER A 122 13.43 6.96 2.99
CA SER A 122 12.57 6.67 4.15
C SER A 122 12.14 5.22 4.14
N GLN A 123 11.70 4.72 5.29
CA GLN A 123 11.04 3.43 5.38
C GLN A 123 9.83 3.40 4.46
N TYR A 124 9.60 2.27 3.81
CA TYR A 124 8.56 2.04 2.79
C TYR A 124 8.74 2.77 1.45
N ASP A 125 9.79 3.57 1.28
CA ASP A 125 10.14 4.08 -0.04
C ASP A 125 10.43 2.92 -1.01
N ILE A 126 10.16 3.16 -2.28
CA ILE A 126 10.40 2.18 -3.34
C ILE A 126 11.75 2.47 -4.00
N ILE A 127 12.55 1.44 -4.14
CA ILE A 127 13.82 1.47 -4.85
C ILE A 127 13.85 0.41 -5.94
N LYS A 128 14.52 0.69 -7.03
CA LYS A 128 14.87 -0.29 -8.06
C LYS A 128 16.37 -0.49 -8.05
N LEU A 129 16.79 -1.74 -8.10
CA LEU A 129 18.19 -2.13 -8.11
C LEU A 129 18.62 -2.58 -9.50
N ASP A 130 19.83 -2.28 -9.91
CA ASP A 130 20.47 -2.81 -11.13
C ASP A 130 22.00 -2.74 -11.03
N ASN A 131 22.67 -3.27 -12.05
CA ASN A 131 24.15 -3.34 -12.10
C ASN A 131 24.76 -4.06 -10.90
N PHE A 132 24.17 -5.17 -10.53
CA PHE A 132 24.66 -6.00 -9.43
C PHE A 132 26.07 -6.54 -9.71
N THR A 133 26.91 -6.51 -8.69
CA THR A 133 28.16 -7.25 -8.65
C THR A 133 28.15 -8.23 -7.47
N ALA A 134 28.73 -9.42 -7.68
CA ALA A 134 28.57 -10.55 -6.77
C ALA A 134 28.89 -10.23 -5.30
N ILE A 135 28.03 -10.71 -4.43
CA ILE A 135 28.25 -10.71 -2.97
C ILE A 135 29.09 -11.93 -2.60
N THR A 136 30.12 -11.73 -1.81
CA THR A 136 31.00 -12.83 -1.36
C THR A 136 30.27 -13.70 -0.35
N ASN A 137 30.37 -15.03 -0.49
CA ASN A 137 29.77 -16.03 0.42
C ASN A 137 28.23 -15.93 0.55
N SER A 138 27.57 -15.44 -0.48
CA SER A 138 26.11 -15.33 -0.54
C SER A 138 25.55 -16.23 -1.64
N ASN A 139 24.35 -16.72 -1.46
CA ASN A 139 23.58 -17.40 -2.50
C ASN A 139 22.80 -16.43 -3.38
N PHE A 140 22.67 -15.17 -2.99
CA PHE A 140 21.99 -14.16 -3.79
C PHE A 140 22.81 -13.82 -5.04
N SER A 141 22.14 -13.66 -6.15
CA SER A 141 22.68 -13.49 -7.49
C SER A 141 22.13 -12.25 -8.18
N SER A 142 22.61 -11.96 -9.39
CA SER A 142 22.04 -10.86 -10.20
C SER A 142 20.55 -11.04 -10.47
N GLY A 143 20.05 -12.27 -10.58
CA GLY A 143 18.61 -12.55 -10.79
C GLY A 143 17.73 -12.15 -9.61
N ASP A 144 18.32 -11.98 -8.43
CA ASP A 144 17.59 -11.56 -7.24
C ASP A 144 17.54 -10.04 -7.06
N PHE A 145 18.41 -9.31 -7.77
CA PHE A 145 18.55 -7.85 -7.61
C PHE A 145 18.40 -7.05 -8.91
N ASP A 146 18.94 -7.54 -10.04
CA ASP A 146 18.98 -6.76 -11.27
C ASP A 146 17.57 -6.57 -11.86
N ASP A 147 17.22 -5.30 -12.05
CA ASP A 147 15.92 -4.85 -12.51
C ASP A 147 14.75 -5.11 -11.54
N GLU A 148 15.03 -5.59 -10.33
CA GLU A 148 14.04 -5.84 -9.30
C GLU A 148 13.69 -4.58 -8.50
N VAL A 149 12.44 -4.53 -8.04
CA VAL A 149 11.86 -3.41 -7.27
C VAL A 149 11.60 -3.84 -5.85
N PHE A 150 12.21 -3.14 -4.92
CA PHE A 150 12.09 -3.41 -3.49
C PHE A 150 11.40 -2.26 -2.76
N MET A 151 10.70 -2.62 -1.71
CA MET A 151 10.28 -1.69 -0.67
C MET A 151 11.34 -1.70 0.44
N VAL A 152 11.73 -0.53 0.91
CA VAL A 152 12.66 -0.39 2.03
C VAL A 152 11.97 -0.85 3.31
N ALA A 153 12.47 -1.92 3.93
CA ALA A 153 11.89 -2.50 5.12
C ALA A 153 12.17 -1.65 6.36
N THR A 154 13.43 -1.27 6.57
CA THR A 154 13.83 -0.36 7.65
C THR A 154 14.94 0.58 7.22
N VAL A 155 15.14 1.65 7.99
CA VAL A 155 16.23 2.62 7.85
C VAL A 155 16.98 2.69 9.17
N PRO A 156 17.94 1.77 9.43
CA PRO A 156 18.66 1.73 10.71
C PRO A 156 19.49 2.98 10.97
N THR A 157 20.08 3.57 9.93
CA THR A 157 20.87 4.82 10.01
C THR A 157 20.65 5.68 8.77
N SER A 158 21.17 6.91 8.77
CA SER A 158 21.12 7.79 7.57
C SER A 158 21.92 7.23 6.37
N THR A 159 22.77 6.22 6.60
CA THR A 159 23.62 5.60 5.57
C THR A 159 23.28 4.12 5.32
N THR A 160 22.31 3.54 5.99
CA THR A 160 21.93 2.12 5.80
C THR A 160 20.43 1.94 5.65
N ILE A 161 20.04 1.10 4.71
CA ILE A 161 18.67 0.64 4.55
C ILE A 161 18.65 -0.89 4.57
N THR A 162 17.49 -1.47 4.87
CA THR A 162 17.27 -2.92 4.72
C THR A 162 16.17 -3.19 3.70
N ILE A 163 16.32 -4.30 3.00
CA ILE A 163 15.29 -4.89 2.13
C ILE A 163 15.08 -6.35 2.54
N GLU A 164 13.88 -6.87 2.27
CA GLU A 164 13.55 -8.26 2.52
C GLU A 164 13.56 -9.05 1.21
N MET A 165 14.29 -10.14 1.22
CA MET A 165 14.40 -11.06 0.09
C MET A 165 13.29 -12.12 0.17
N GLY A 166 12.96 -12.73 -0.97
CA GLY A 166 11.97 -13.81 -1.02
C GLY A 166 12.42 -15.13 -0.39
N SER A 167 13.71 -15.24 -0.03
CA SER A 167 14.32 -16.43 0.59
C SER A 167 15.43 -16.02 1.53
N ASN A 168 15.75 -16.90 2.49
CA ASN A 168 16.86 -16.67 3.41
C ASN A 168 18.21 -16.87 2.73
N GLU A 169 19.23 -16.15 3.22
CA GLU A 169 20.63 -16.38 2.87
C GLU A 169 21.04 -17.81 3.28
N SER A 170 21.42 -18.62 2.31
CA SER A 170 21.90 -20.00 2.55
C SER A 170 23.43 -20.11 2.61
N GLY A 171 24.12 -19.07 2.16
CA GLY A 171 25.57 -18.94 2.32
C GLY A 171 25.95 -18.60 3.74
N SER A 172 27.25 -18.46 4.00
CA SER A 172 27.75 -18.10 5.35
C SER A 172 27.51 -16.63 5.71
N GLY A 173 26.91 -15.87 4.82
CA GLY A 173 26.69 -14.44 4.95
C GLY A 173 27.92 -13.64 4.51
N ALA A 174 27.70 -12.36 4.27
CA ALA A 174 28.73 -11.43 3.83
C ALA A 174 28.70 -10.14 4.65
N SER A 175 29.85 -9.59 4.94
CA SER A 175 29.99 -8.24 5.47
C SER A 175 30.63 -7.36 4.42
N THR A 176 29.97 -6.27 4.03
CA THR A 176 30.47 -5.23 3.12
C THR A 176 31.10 -5.75 1.83
N SER A 177 30.35 -6.45 1.01
CA SER A 177 30.78 -6.93 -0.30
C SER A 177 29.75 -6.63 -1.39
N GLY A 178 30.14 -6.86 -2.64
CA GLY A 178 29.30 -6.62 -3.80
C GLY A 178 29.01 -5.14 -4.09
N GLY A 179 28.43 -4.87 -5.22
CA GLY A 179 28.04 -3.52 -5.64
C GLY A 179 26.68 -3.52 -6.33
N ILE A 180 26.05 -2.35 -6.34
CA ILE A 180 24.71 -2.18 -6.88
C ILE A 180 24.49 -0.72 -7.26
N ARG A 181 23.64 -0.46 -8.25
CA ARG A 181 23.08 0.85 -8.48
C ARG A 181 21.68 0.92 -7.93
N VAL A 182 21.45 1.82 -7.00
CA VAL A 182 20.16 2.08 -6.36
C VAL A 182 19.48 3.25 -7.06
N LYS A 183 18.29 3.02 -7.60
CA LYS A 183 17.39 4.05 -8.14
C LYS A 183 16.29 4.29 -7.14
N HIS A 184 16.31 5.43 -6.48
CA HIS A 184 15.29 5.84 -5.52
C HIS A 184 14.15 6.53 -6.25
N TYR A 185 12.94 6.00 -6.17
CA TYR A 185 11.75 6.56 -6.78
C TYR A 185 11.15 7.67 -5.90
N TYR A 186 10.39 8.58 -6.52
CA TYR A 186 9.51 9.42 -5.74
C TYR A 186 8.47 8.55 -5.04
N SER A 187 8.23 8.81 -3.76
CA SER A 187 7.22 8.07 -2.98
C SER A 187 5.84 8.35 -3.58
N ILE A 188 5.12 7.27 -3.86
CA ILE A 188 3.76 7.31 -4.43
C ILE A 188 2.71 7.17 -3.31
N GLY A 189 3.16 7.08 -2.10
CA GLY A 189 2.36 6.74 -0.93
C GLY A 189 2.77 5.38 -0.37
N PRO A 190 2.16 4.93 0.71
CA PRO A 190 2.54 3.69 1.34
C PRO A 190 2.27 2.48 0.44
N ALA A 191 3.17 1.52 0.46
CA ALA A 191 3.05 0.28 -0.31
C ALA A 191 2.00 -0.68 0.25
N VAL A 192 1.61 -0.49 1.50
CA VAL A 192 0.65 -1.32 2.24
C VAL A 192 -0.42 -0.41 2.83
N GLU A 193 -1.68 -0.82 2.70
CA GLU A 193 -2.76 -0.21 3.46
C GLU A 193 -2.59 -0.65 4.91
N GLU A 194 -2.12 0.21 5.77
CA GLU A 194 -2.29 0.00 7.19
C GLU A 194 -3.72 0.37 7.55
N SER A 195 -4.44 -0.59 8.14
CA SER A 195 -5.82 -0.39 8.54
C SER A 195 -5.87 0.65 9.66
N ALA A 196 -6.22 1.88 9.31
CA ALA A 196 -6.64 2.84 10.33
C ALA A 196 -7.93 2.33 11.00
N ALA A 197 -8.10 2.60 12.27
CA ALA A 197 -9.37 2.36 12.93
C ALA A 197 -10.45 3.27 12.31
N GLY A 198 -11.53 2.69 11.81
CA GLY A 198 -12.61 3.44 11.15
C GLY A 198 -13.81 2.57 10.80
N PHE A 199 -14.83 3.17 10.23
CA PHE A 199 -16.03 2.48 9.79
C PHE A 199 -15.69 1.44 8.72
N GLY A 200 -15.96 0.16 8.99
CA GLY A 200 -15.66 -0.95 8.07
C GLY A 200 -14.22 -1.44 8.10
N LEU A 201 -13.38 -0.90 8.98
CA LEU A 201 -11.99 -1.31 9.17
C LEU A 201 -11.82 -1.89 10.57
N GLY A 202 -11.59 -3.20 10.67
CA GLY A 202 -11.37 -3.87 11.94
C GLY A 202 -12.63 -4.14 12.76
N VAL A 203 -12.46 -4.46 14.03
CA VAL A 203 -13.53 -4.79 14.95
C VAL A 203 -14.26 -3.51 15.38
N TRP A 204 -15.57 -3.54 15.41
CA TRP A 204 -16.39 -2.46 15.95
C TRP A 204 -16.01 -2.20 17.43
N GLY A 205 -15.47 -1.00 17.70
CA GLY A 205 -14.96 -0.63 19.01
C GLY A 205 -13.46 -0.57 19.15
N GLY A 206 -12.70 -0.92 18.09
CA GLY A 206 -11.26 -0.65 18.02
C GLY A 206 -10.35 -1.63 18.77
N THR A 207 -10.81 -2.85 19.08
CA THR A 207 -9.90 -3.89 19.59
C THR A 207 -9.31 -4.70 18.47
N THR A 208 -7.99 -4.88 18.47
CA THR A 208 -7.35 -6.00 17.77
C THR A 208 -7.83 -7.30 18.43
N ALA A 209 -8.16 -8.30 17.60
CA ALA A 209 -8.41 -9.65 18.11
C ALA A 209 -7.19 -10.11 18.91
N GLY A 210 -7.37 -10.35 20.21
CA GLY A 210 -6.30 -10.71 21.12
C GLY A 210 -5.89 -9.63 22.11
N ALA A 211 -6.74 -8.63 22.39
CA ALA A 211 -6.49 -7.70 23.49
C ALA A 211 -6.16 -8.48 24.78
N VAL A 212 -5.04 -8.15 25.41
CA VAL A 212 -4.63 -8.76 26.67
C VAL A 212 -5.70 -8.48 27.71
N SER A 213 -6.13 -9.50 28.42
CA SER A 213 -7.08 -9.39 29.53
C SER A 213 -6.60 -10.19 30.73
N SER A 214 -6.97 -9.73 31.91
CA SER A 214 -6.74 -10.37 33.19
C SER A 214 -7.97 -10.21 34.08
N THR A 215 -7.88 -10.61 35.32
CA THR A 215 -8.91 -10.42 36.33
C THR A 215 -8.38 -9.59 37.49
N LEU A 216 -9.27 -8.89 38.20
CA LEU A 216 -8.89 -8.19 39.44
C LEU A 216 -8.51 -9.21 40.53
N ASP A 217 -7.35 -8.99 41.16
CA ASP A 217 -6.99 -9.62 42.42
C ASP A 217 -7.44 -8.71 43.58
N GLY A 218 -8.68 -8.95 44.01
CA GLY A 218 -9.40 -8.17 45.01
C GLY A 218 -10.33 -7.09 44.43
N ALA A 219 -11.33 -6.71 45.22
CA ALA A 219 -12.31 -5.71 44.80
C ALA A 219 -11.71 -4.32 44.70
N LEU A 220 -12.08 -3.57 43.66
CA LEU A 220 -11.65 -2.21 43.38
C LEU A 220 -12.73 -1.22 43.80
N THR A 221 -12.39 -0.25 44.65
CA THR A 221 -13.30 0.84 45.00
C THR A 221 -13.21 2.01 44.01
N SER A 222 -14.24 2.85 43.94
CA SER A 222 -14.23 4.03 43.05
C SER A 222 -13.11 5.04 43.36
N GLY A 223 -12.56 5.01 44.59
CA GLY A 223 -11.45 5.89 45.02
C GLY A 223 -10.07 5.24 45.01
N SER A 224 -9.94 4.01 44.55
CA SER A 224 -8.66 3.31 44.51
C SER A 224 -7.63 4.01 43.61
N SER A 225 -6.38 4.07 44.05
CA SER A 225 -5.26 4.68 43.32
C SER A 225 -4.37 3.65 42.61
N SER A 226 -4.62 2.38 42.79
CA SER A 226 -3.97 1.26 42.10
C SER A 226 -4.96 0.13 41.82
N ILE A 227 -4.69 -0.64 40.79
CA ILE A 227 -5.36 -1.89 40.43
C ILE A 227 -4.36 -3.01 40.66
N VAL A 228 -4.78 -4.11 41.25
CA VAL A 228 -4.02 -5.36 41.30
C VAL A 228 -4.71 -6.37 40.38
N LEU A 229 -3.94 -6.97 39.51
CA LEU A 229 -4.38 -7.98 38.55
C LEU A 229 -3.78 -9.34 38.94
N ASP A 230 -4.50 -10.40 38.63
CA ASP A 230 -3.97 -11.77 38.78
C ASP A 230 -2.71 -11.97 37.89
N ASP A 231 -2.69 -11.33 36.71
CA ASP A 231 -1.53 -11.30 35.83
C ASP A 231 -1.54 -10.01 35.01
N SER A 232 -0.50 -9.20 35.09
CA SER A 232 -0.35 -7.99 34.27
C SER A 232 0.66 -8.17 33.13
N THR A 233 1.09 -9.39 32.85
CA THR A 233 1.98 -9.70 31.72
C THR A 233 1.31 -9.34 30.40
N GLY A 234 2.02 -8.61 29.56
CA GLY A 234 1.53 -8.14 28.26
C GLY A 234 0.68 -6.86 28.31
N PHE A 235 0.35 -6.33 29.50
CA PHE A 235 -0.16 -4.96 29.59
C PHE A 235 0.98 -3.97 29.38
N PRO A 236 0.78 -2.86 28.62
CA PRO A 236 1.80 -1.83 28.44
C PRO A 236 2.29 -1.24 29.77
N ALA A 237 3.46 -0.59 29.76
CA ALA A 237 3.98 0.11 30.94
C ALA A 237 3.07 1.28 31.41
N SER A 238 2.31 1.85 30.50
CA SER A 238 1.24 2.84 30.74
C SER A 238 0.16 2.69 29.69
N GLY A 239 -1.07 3.05 30.01
CA GLY A 239 -2.17 2.88 29.05
C GLY A 239 -3.55 3.07 29.67
N THR A 240 -4.54 2.41 29.09
CA THR A 240 -5.92 2.42 29.56
C THR A 240 -6.46 1.01 29.65
N VAL A 241 -7.20 0.71 30.68
CA VAL A 241 -7.97 -0.53 30.84
C VAL A 241 -9.45 -0.24 30.90
N VAL A 242 -10.24 -1.23 30.55
CA VAL A 242 -11.72 -1.24 30.73
C VAL A 242 -12.08 -2.31 31.74
N ILE A 243 -12.90 -1.94 32.71
CA ILE A 243 -13.51 -2.84 33.69
C ILE A 243 -15.01 -2.51 33.68
N ASP A 244 -15.85 -3.48 33.31
CA ASP A 244 -17.25 -3.24 33.06
C ASP A 244 -17.49 -2.03 32.14
N ASP A 245 -18.15 -0.97 32.62
CA ASP A 245 -18.40 0.27 31.86
C ASP A 245 -17.42 1.40 32.17
N GLU A 246 -16.41 1.17 33.01
CA GLU A 246 -15.40 2.18 33.38
C GLU A 246 -14.12 2.03 32.56
N ARG A 247 -13.61 3.16 32.07
CA ARG A 247 -12.26 3.29 31.54
C ARG A 247 -11.36 3.90 32.61
N ILE A 248 -10.20 3.29 32.80
CA ILE A 248 -9.24 3.71 33.80
C ILE A 248 -7.88 3.86 33.11
N ALA A 249 -7.34 5.07 33.06
CA ALA A 249 -5.97 5.28 32.60
C ALA A 249 -4.98 5.01 33.75
N TYR A 250 -3.82 4.43 33.42
CA TYR A 250 -2.74 4.15 34.36
C TYR A 250 -1.40 4.60 33.79
N THR A 251 -0.45 4.93 34.65
CA THR A 251 0.86 5.46 34.26
C THR A 251 2.02 4.52 34.59
N SER A 252 1.77 3.41 35.27
CA SER A 252 2.79 2.40 35.56
C SER A 252 2.20 1.01 35.62
N ASN A 253 2.95 0.01 35.16
CA ASN A 253 2.70 -1.41 35.31
C ASN A 253 3.91 -2.07 35.98
N THR A 254 3.66 -2.77 37.08
CA THR A 254 4.68 -3.55 37.79
C THR A 254 4.32 -5.03 37.66
N GLU A 255 4.79 -5.66 36.58
CA GLU A 255 4.44 -7.06 36.23
C GLU A 255 4.70 -8.03 37.36
N GLY A 256 5.78 -7.86 38.13
CA GLY A 256 6.13 -8.77 39.26
C GLY A 256 5.11 -8.79 40.40
N THR A 257 4.24 -7.79 40.51
CA THR A 257 3.18 -7.68 41.52
C THR A 257 1.78 -7.56 40.91
N GLY A 258 1.68 -7.63 39.59
CA GLY A 258 0.40 -7.42 38.88
C GLY A 258 -0.21 -6.04 39.07
N THR A 259 0.58 -5.02 39.47
CA THR A 259 0.01 -3.73 39.91
C THR A 259 0.08 -2.67 38.85
N LEU A 260 -1.09 -2.10 38.49
CA LEU A 260 -1.23 -0.90 37.67
C LEU A 260 -1.40 0.31 38.61
N GLY A 261 -0.51 1.29 38.48
CA GLY A 261 -0.46 2.47 39.35
C GLY A 261 -0.66 3.79 38.62
N GLY A 262 -0.84 4.86 39.41
CA GLY A 262 -1.06 6.20 38.86
C GLY A 262 -2.37 6.34 38.09
N LEU A 263 -3.46 5.87 38.69
CA LEU A 263 -4.76 5.79 38.05
C LEU A 263 -5.44 7.13 37.85
N THR A 264 -6.05 7.29 36.67
CA THR A 264 -7.10 8.27 36.41
C THR A 264 -8.40 7.51 36.20
N ARG A 265 -9.28 7.54 37.22
CA ARG A 265 -10.56 6.86 37.22
C ARG A 265 -11.57 7.62 36.37
N GLY A 266 -12.54 6.88 35.79
CA GLY A 266 -13.58 7.49 34.96
C GLY A 266 -13.02 8.19 33.72
N ALA A 267 -11.95 7.69 33.13
CA ALA A 267 -11.33 8.26 31.94
C ALA A 267 -12.32 8.24 30.76
N ASP A 268 -12.08 9.12 29.77
CA ASP A 268 -12.87 9.22 28.54
C ASP A 268 -14.39 9.39 28.74
N ASN A 269 -14.77 10.19 29.76
CA ASN A 269 -16.15 10.48 30.14
C ASN A 269 -16.94 9.26 30.66
N THR A 270 -16.28 8.23 31.13
CA THR A 270 -16.92 7.18 31.94
C THR A 270 -17.03 7.64 33.40
N THR A 271 -17.73 6.87 34.22
CA THR A 271 -17.90 7.20 35.66
C THR A 271 -17.12 6.23 36.51
N ALA A 272 -16.32 6.76 37.47
CA ALA A 272 -15.61 5.92 38.42
C ALA A 272 -16.60 5.08 39.27
N ALA A 273 -16.46 3.77 39.22
CA ALA A 273 -17.32 2.82 39.88
C ALA A 273 -16.54 1.84 40.79
N SER A 274 -17.21 1.09 41.62
CA SER A 274 -16.59 -0.03 42.33
C SER A 274 -16.77 -1.30 41.49
N HIS A 275 -15.72 -2.11 41.44
CA HIS A 275 -15.70 -3.39 40.71
C HIS A 275 -15.45 -4.54 41.67
N SER A 276 -16.10 -5.67 41.41
CA SER A 276 -15.97 -6.86 42.22
C SER A 276 -14.60 -7.53 42.01
N ASP A 277 -14.20 -8.30 43.00
CA ASP A 277 -13.10 -9.26 42.82
C ASP A 277 -13.36 -10.18 41.63
N ALA A 278 -12.28 -10.56 40.92
CA ALA A 278 -12.34 -11.34 39.69
C ALA A 278 -13.06 -10.68 38.49
N ALA A 279 -13.42 -9.38 38.56
CA ALA A 279 -13.94 -8.67 37.39
C ALA A 279 -12.90 -8.66 36.26
N THR A 280 -13.35 -8.85 35.02
CA THR A 280 -12.48 -8.86 33.84
C THR A 280 -11.91 -7.48 33.59
N VAL A 281 -10.59 -7.40 33.46
CA VAL A 281 -9.83 -6.20 33.09
C VAL A 281 -9.24 -6.39 31.70
N THR A 282 -9.66 -5.57 30.76
CA THR A 282 -9.20 -5.65 29.38
C THR A 282 -8.30 -4.47 29.05
N ASN A 283 -7.13 -4.73 28.46
CA ASN A 283 -6.28 -3.66 27.93
C ASN A 283 -7.02 -2.92 26.81
N ALA A 284 -7.15 -1.62 26.97
CA ALA A 284 -7.84 -0.73 26.04
C ALA A 284 -6.94 0.42 25.60
N SER A 285 -5.62 0.27 25.71
CA SER A 285 -4.63 1.30 25.33
C SER A 285 -4.73 1.67 23.85
N ASP A 286 -5.11 0.71 23.03
CA ASP A 286 -5.27 0.89 21.57
C ASP A 286 -6.70 1.29 21.16
N TYR A 287 -7.61 1.45 22.13
CA TYR A 287 -8.96 1.94 21.82
C TYR A 287 -8.94 3.42 21.54
N THR A 288 -9.33 3.79 20.35
CA THR A 288 -9.65 5.16 20.02
C THR A 288 -11.18 5.37 20.09
N LYS A 289 -11.62 6.44 20.73
CA LYS A 289 -13.06 6.80 20.74
C LYS A 289 -13.50 7.27 19.35
N TRP A 290 -14.81 7.21 19.08
CA TRP A 290 -15.41 7.76 17.87
C TRP A 290 -14.92 9.18 17.59
N GLY A 291 -14.39 9.42 16.39
CA GLY A 291 -13.86 10.71 15.98
C GLY A 291 -12.52 11.10 16.61
N ALA A 292 -11.89 10.24 17.40
CA ALA A 292 -10.51 10.45 17.82
C ALA A 292 -9.55 10.11 16.69
N SER A 293 -8.58 10.98 16.44
CA SER A 293 -7.46 10.66 15.58
C SER A 293 -6.66 9.53 16.22
N GLN A 294 -6.33 8.51 15.46
CA GLN A 294 -5.37 7.52 15.90
C GLN A 294 -4.01 8.22 16.02
N THR A 295 -3.29 7.98 17.11
CA THR A 295 -1.89 8.40 17.23
C THR A 295 -1.04 7.42 16.43
N GLY A 296 -0.81 7.73 15.19
CA GLY A 296 -0.07 6.94 14.20
C GLY A 296 -0.33 7.49 12.82
N ASP A 297 0.55 7.26 11.90
CA ASP A 297 0.35 7.68 10.51
C ASP A 297 -0.90 6.98 9.96
N ILE A 298 -1.95 7.74 9.74
CA ILE A 298 -3.12 7.26 9.00
C ILE A 298 -2.67 7.12 7.56
N VAL A 299 -2.38 5.89 7.21
CA VAL A 299 -2.03 5.56 5.85
C VAL A 299 -3.32 5.40 5.06
N THR A 300 -3.73 6.45 4.40
CA THR A 300 -4.79 6.41 3.39
C THR A 300 -4.34 5.59 2.19
N ALA A 301 -5.31 5.16 1.37
CA ALA A 301 -5.09 4.25 0.24
C ALA A 301 -3.78 4.53 -0.52
N PRO A 302 -2.94 3.51 -0.74
CA PRO A 302 -1.62 3.67 -1.33
C PRO A 302 -1.69 4.11 -2.78
N GLY A 303 -0.85 5.06 -3.14
CA GLY A 303 -0.45 5.34 -4.51
C GLY A 303 -1.57 5.71 -5.47
N ILE A 304 -2.28 6.82 -5.21
CA ILE A 304 -3.26 7.34 -6.16
C ILE A 304 -2.57 8.30 -7.12
N TRP A 305 -2.65 7.96 -8.41
CA TRP A 305 -2.23 8.83 -9.49
C TRP A 305 -3.41 9.58 -10.10
N SER A 306 -3.20 10.84 -10.43
CA SER A 306 -4.00 11.56 -11.40
C SER A 306 -3.22 11.62 -12.72
N LEU A 307 -3.80 11.12 -13.79
CA LEU A 307 -3.16 11.01 -15.10
C LEU A 307 -3.97 11.77 -16.15
N ASP A 308 -3.31 12.63 -16.90
CA ASP A 308 -3.91 13.34 -18.05
C ASP A 308 -2.84 13.63 -19.10
N ASN A 309 -3.17 14.19 -20.24
CA ASN A 309 -2.17 14.55 -21.24
C ASN A 309 -2.26 16.01 -21.69
N PHE A 310 -1.13 16.67 -21.74
CA PHE A 310 -0.96 17.99 -22.31
C PHE A 310 -0.30 17.88 -23.69
N GLY A 311 -1.12 17.70 -24.71
CA GLY A 311 -0.62 17.40 -26.06
C GLY A 311 0.16 16.06 -26.08
N ASN A 312 1.45 16.14 -26.37
CA ASN A 312 2.33 14.96 -26.42
C ASN A 312 2.88 14.53 -25.05
N LYS A 313 2.70 15.36 -24.03
CA LYS A 313 3.18 15.10 -22.70
C LYS A 313 2.13 14.44 -21.84
N LEU A 314 2.47 13.31 -21.24
CA LEU A 314 1.72 12.74 -20.12
C LEU A 314 1.98 13.62 -18.89
N ILE A 315 0.92 14.00 -18.21
CA ILE A 315 0.99 14.66 -16.89
C ILE A 315 0.57 13.64 -15.86
N ALA A 316 1.39 13.42 -14.86
CA ALA A 316 1.18 12.44 -13.81
C ALA A 316 1.40 13.10 -12.45
N THR A 317 0.37 13.12 -11.62
CA THR A 317 0.41 13.72 -10.29
C THR A 317 0.20 12.64 -9.24
N ILE A 318 1.05 12.62 -8.24
CA ILE A 318 0.88 11.79 -7.05
C ILE A 318 -0.01 12.54 -6.07
N ALA A 319 -1.06 11.90 -5.54
CA ALA A 319 -1.89 12.51 -4.52
C ALA A 319 -1.03 12.90 -3.29
N ASP A 320 -1.20 14.13 -2.81
CA ASP A 320 -0.38 14.78 -1.78
C ASP A 320 1.11 14.92 -2.15
N GLY A 321 1.43 14.83 -3.44
CA GLY A 321 2.79 14.83 -3.95
C GLY A 321 3.02 15.79 -5.12
N ALA A 322 4.12 15.56 -5.82
CA ALA A 322 4.54 16.36 -6.95
C ALA A 322 3.84 15.96 -8.25
N THR A 323 3.85 16.89 -9.20
CA THR A 323 3.39 16.68 -10.58
C THR A 323 4.58 16.47 -11.51
N PHE A 324 4.47 15.48 -12.36
CA PHE A 324 5.51 15.04 -13.30
C PHE A 324 5.00 15.14 -14.74
N GLU A 325 5.94 15.32 -15.66
CA GLU A 325 5.68 15.25 -17.10
C GLU A 325 6.58 14.21 -17.77
N TRP A 326 6.01 13.50 -18.75
CA TRP A 326 6.76 12.60 -19.62
C TRP A 326 6.44 12.91 -21.09
N ASP A 327 7.45 13.19 -21.88
CA ASP A 327 7.28 13.59 -23.29
C ASP A 327 7.34 12.36 -24.20
N SER A 328 6.19 12.01 -24.80
CA SER A 328 6.06 10.88 -25.73
C SER A 328 6.76 11.10 -27.06
N ASN A 329 7.17 12.33 -27.39
CA ASN A 329 7.92 12.67 -28.60
C ASN A 329 9.42 12.83 -28.37
N ALA A 330 9.91 12.69 -27.13
CA ALA A 330 11.33 12.69 -26.85
C ALA A 330 12.04 11.56 -27.62
N THR A 331 13.26 11.79 -28.07
CA THR A 331 14.08 10.73 -28.66
C THR A 331 14.31 9.63 -27.64
N GLY A 332 13.91 8.40 -27.98
CA GLY A 332 13.96 7.29 -27.03
C GLY A 332 12.96 7.43 -25.87
N ALA A 333 11.78 7.98 -26.10
CA ALA A 333 10.77 8.26 -25.09
C ALA A 333 10.53 7.08 -24.13
N THR A 334 10.44 5.85 -24.64
CA THR A 334 10.25 4.63 -23.85
C THR A 334 11.43 4.28 -22.93
N SER A 335 12.58 4.89 -23.14
CA SER A 335 13.77 4.76 -22.29
C SER A 335 13.96 5.95 -21.36
N THR A 336 13.11 6.99 -21.46
CA THR A 336 13.18 8.19 -20.62
C THR A 336 12.19 8.06 -19.46
N ARG A 337 12.49 8.72 -18.36
CA ARG A 337 11.62 8.77 -17.19
C ARG A 337 10.88 10.09 -17.12
N ALA A 338 9.74 10.08 -16.44
CA ALA A 338 9.02 11.29 -16.12
C ALA A 338 9.88 12.21 -15.23
N THR A 339 9.76 13.50 -15.45
CA THR A 339 10.49 14.54 -14.71
C THR A 339 9.51 15.48 -14.03
N ILE A 340 9.95 16.11 -12.95
CA ILE A 340 9.10 17.05 -12.20
C ILE A 340 8.74 18.26 -13.09
N VAL A 341 7.49 18.69 -13.04
CA VAL A 341 7.04 19.91 -13.71
C VAL A 341 7.58 21.12 -12.94
N SER A 342 8.44 21.90 -13.58
CA SER A 342 9.03 23.08 -12.95
C SER A 342 7.96 24.12 -12.56
N GLY A 343 7.99 24.56 -11.31
CA GLY A 343 7.06 25.54 -10.79
C GLY A 343 5.68 25.00 -10.39
N ALA A 344 5.41 23.69 -10.58
CA ALA A 344 4.21 23.08 -10.05
C ALA A 344 4.26 22.98 -8.51
N PRO A 345 3.11 23.00 -7.83
CA PRO A 345 3.05 22.73 -6.40
C PRO A 345 3.64 21.35 -6.05
N THR A 346 4.23 21.22 -4.88
CA THR A 346 4.87 19.99 -4.38
C THR A 346 3.93 19.10 -3.57
N ALA A 347 2.73 19.58 -3.27
CA ALA A 347 1.67 18.86 -2.58
C ALA A 347 0.35 19.13 -3.32
N THR A 348 0.04 18.29 -4.28
CA THR A 348 -1.11 18.40 -5.19
C THR A 348 -2.03 17.22 -5.00
N GLN A 349 -3.34 17.44 -4.84
CA GLN A 349 -4.29 16.33 -4.68
C GLN A 349 -4.57 15.62 -6.01
N PHE A 350 -4.82 16.37 -7.04
CA PHE A 350 -4.96 15.87 -8.41
C PHE A 350 -4.72 16.97 -9.42
N THR A 351 -4.52 16.59 -10.65
CA THR A 351 -4.29 17.51 -11.75
C THR A 351 -5.12 17.08 -12.95
N LEU A 352 -5.67 18.06 -13.67
CA LEU A 352 -6.31 17.83 -14.96
C LEU A 352 -5.86 18.89 -15.97
N VAL A 353 -5.97 18.55 -17.26
CA VAL A 353 -5.66 19.47 -18.35
C VAL A 353 -6.96 20.02 -18.92
N SER A 354 -7.15 21.35 -18.85
CA SER A 354 -8.25 22.03 -19.52
C SER A 354 -8.05 21.95 -21.03
N THR A 355 -8.94 21.24 -21.74
CA THR A 355 -8.81 21.00 -23.17
C THR A 355 -8.97 22.28 -24.01
N PRO A 356 -9.91 23.21 -23.73
CA PRO A 356 -10.08 24.42 -24.54
C PRO A 356 -8.89 25.38 -24.46
N ASP A 357 -8.39 25.61 -23.24
CA ASP A 357 -7.41 26.66 -22.94
C ASP A 357 -6.01 26.11 -22.71
N ARG A 358 -5.85 24.80 -22.65
CA ARG A 358 -4.59 24.11 -22.37
C ARG A 358 -3.92 24.61 -21.09
N HIS A 359 -4.68 24.67 -20.02
CA HIS A 359 -4.17 24.97 -18.70
C HIS A 359 -4.06 23.69 -17.88
N LEU A 360 -3.03 23.61 -17.08
CA LEU A 360 -2.90 22.61 -16.04
C LEU A 360 -3.60 23.18 -14.77
N VAL A 361 -4.60 22.46 -14.29
CA VAL A 361 -5.45 22.86 -13.16
C VAL A 361 -5.30 21.87 -12.01
#